data_f7f541a27dfeb052077da9c8adff6b14
#
_entry.id   f7f541a27dfeb052077da9c8adff6b14
#
_cell.length_a   1.000
_cell.length_b   1.000
_cell.length_c   1.000
_cell.angle_alpha   90.00
_cell.angle_beta   90.00
_cell.angle_gamma   90.00
#
_symmetry.space_group_name_H-M   'P 1'
#
loop_
_entity.id
_entity.type
_entity.pdbx_description
1 polymer ?
#
loop_
_entity_poly.entity_id
_entity_poly.type
_entity_poly.pdbx_seq_one_letter_code
_entity_poly.pdbx_strand_id
1 'polypeptide(L)'
;MSKPSGAIDMTQGKPINLMLRFALPMMIGSIFQSLYSMVDSAVLGRFVGSHALAAIGATTSTTGLILLLATGVTSAVSIVLSQYVGANDTDRVRKGIVASGWITLLLGIVLGLISVFAARPLMQLLKTPEDVIDMSVLYIQIVCGCGIAQFAYNAAASILRALGDSKTPLYFLILCSILNVILDLISVIGLNMGVAGVAVATVGSQAISAAICILVMFRKYPDLMPKRHTLRPDMPVSLKIFGMGAQMALQSLFLSVGMMVITRVINGYGSNVVAAFTVGSNVQNLAVMLFSNFSFGFSVYVGQNFGAKNAERIKLGVRQIFLLVGGLSIFAGVLTLIFSELLVSLYVKPNETEVIQYSLEFIRIQAWFFPFLGWIWLYNSTVKGMGKINISMVSSVVELCSKIGLSLLLPIWIGTTGIWFAAPIGYILGIIPLLIYYYSGRWKKLLTAPAAEPAKA
;
A
#
# COMPACT_ATOMS: atom_id res chain seq x y z
N MET A 1 0.47 30.98 -2.34
CA MET A 1 1.03 30.33 -1.12
C MET A 1 2.53 30.26 -1.24
N SER A 2 3.31 30.83 -0.35
CA SER A 2 4.72 30.48 -0.20
C SER A 2 4.78 29.07 0.34
N LYS A 3 5.14 28.08 -0.47
CA LYS A 3 5.30 26.71 0.01
C LYS A 3 6.52 26.62 0.92
N PRO A 4 6.40 25.97 2.10
CA PRO A 4 7.55 25.80 3.00
C PRO A 4 8.69 25.06 2.30
N SER A 5 9.92 25.30 2.74
CA SER A 5 11.12 24.66 2.23
C SER A 5 10.97 23.12 2.28
N GLY A 6 11.11 22.47 1.13
CA GLY A 6 11.07 21.02 0.98
C GLY A 6 9.78 20.39 0.42
N ALA A 7 8.67 21.12 0.33
CA ALA A 7 7.47 20.64 -0.38
C ALA A 7 7.59 20.85 -1.88
N ILE A 8 7.30 19.81 -2.65
CA ILE A 8 7.37 19.81 -4.11
C ILE A 8 6.03 20.30 -4.68
N ASP A 9 6.05 21.36 -5.49
CA ASP A 9 4.89 21.78 -6.26
C ASP A 9 4.72 20.90 -7.49
N MET A 10 3.73 20.02 -7.46
CA MET A 10 3.47 19.11 -8.58
C MET A 10 2.84 19.81 -9.78
N THR A 11 2.41 21.07 -9.62
CA THR A 11 1.79 21.85 -10.69
C THR A 11 2.81 22.63 -11.55
N GLN A 12 4.11 22.62 -11.17
CA GLN A 12 5.18 23.33 -11.88
C GLN A 12 6.39 22.43 -12.15
N GLY A 13 7.22 22.77 -13.11
CA GLY A 13 8.44 22.01 -13.46
C GLY A 13 8.19 20.75 -14.31
N LYS A 14 9.23 20.00 -14.65
CA LYS A 14 9.16 18.78 -15.50
C LYS A 14 8.58 17.60 -14.69
N PRO A 15 7.48 16.96 -15.15
CA PRO A 15 6.82 15.86 -14.40
C PRO A 15 7.75 14.74 -13.97
N ILE A 16 8.64 14.31 -14.86
CA ILE A 16 9.59 13.21 -14.57
C ILE A 16 10.51 13.54 -13.38
N ASN A 17 11.06 14.77 -13.34
CA ASN A 17 11.95 15.19 -12.26
C ASN A 17 11.21 15.30 -10.92
N LEU A 18 9.96 15.79 -10.96
CA LEU A 18 9.10 15.88 -9.78
C LEU A 18 8.81 14.49 -9.23
N MET A 19 8.49 13.56 -10.13
CA MET A 19 8.18 12.18 -9.76
C MET A 19 9.39 11.44 -9.18
N LEU A 20 10.56 11.57 -9.79
CA LEU A 20 11.78 10.96 -9.27
C LEU A 20 12.11 11.51 -7.87
N ARG A 21 12.07 12.82 -7.68
CA ARG A 21 12.33 13.47 -6.38
C ARG A 21 11.30 13.09 -5.31
N PHE A 22 10.07 12.79 -5.70
CA PHE A 22 8.99 12.45 -4.78
C PHE A 22 8.93 10.95 -4.48
N ALA A 23 9.07 10.08 -5.49
CA ALA A 23 8.97 8.64 -5.35
C ALA A 23 10.21 8.02 -4.70
N LEU A 24 11.41 8.55 -4.95
CA LEU A 24 12.65 7.98 -4.40
C LEU A 24 12.66 7.92 -2.86
N PRO A 25 12.29 8.99 -2.11
CA PRO A 25 12.16 8.88 -0.67
C PRO A 25 11.15 7.83 -0.22
N MET A 26 10.04 7.67 -0.95
CA MET A 26 9.03 6.66 -0.63
C MET A 26 9.56 5.24 -0.84
N MET A 27 10.31 4.99 -1.90
CA MET A 27 10.96 3.70 -2.16
C MET A 27 11.98 3.35 -1.07
N ILE A 28 12.83 4.31 -0.69
CA ILE A 28 13.78 4.14 0.41
C ILE A 28 13.02 3.80 1.71
N GLY A 29 11.91 4.50 1.99
CA GLY A 29 11.05 4.21 3.14
C GLY A 29 10.52 2.78 3.14
N SER A 30 10.05 2.28 1.98
CA SER A 30 9.55 0.91 1.86
C SER A 30 10.65 -0.14 2.09
N ILE A 31 11.90 0.14 1.69
CA ILE A 31 13.05 -0.72 1.97
C ILE A 31 13.31 -0.77 3.49
N PHE A 32 13.36 0.39 4.16
CA PHE A 32 13.51 0.45 5.61
C PHE A 32 12.40 -0.29 6.35
N GLN A 33 11.16 -0.18 5.88
CA GLN A 33 10.02 -0.89 6.44
C GLN A 33 10.17 -2.42 6.30
N SER A 34 10.66 -2.89 5.16
CA SER A 34 10.94 -4.32 4.95
C SER A 34 12.07 -4.81 5.83
N LEU A 35 13.16 -4.02 5.96
CA LEU A 35 14.29 -4.36 6.82
C LEU A 35 13.86 -4.45 8.28
N TYR A 36 13.09 -3.49 8.77
CA TYR A 36 12.65 -3.54 10.17
C TYR A 36 11.78 -4.78 10.44
N SER A 37 10.87 -5.16 9.54
CA SER A 37 10.06 -6.38 9.68
C SER A 37 10.91 -7.67 9.69
N MET A 38 12.03 -7.68 8.95
CA MET A 38 12.99 -8.78 8.99
C MET A 38 13.72 -8.84 10.34
N VAL A 39 14.11 -7.68 10.89
CA VAL A 39 14.78 -7.61 12.21
C VAL A 39 13.85 -8.07 13.31
N ASP A 40 12.57 -7.62 13.33
CA ASP A 40 11.57 -8.09 14.30
C ASP A 40 11.46 -9.62 14.30
N SER A 41 11.35 -10.19 13.09
CA SER A 41 11.26 -11.65 12.92
C SER A 41 12.54 -12.37 13.41
N ALA A 42 13.71 -11.79 13.13
CA ALA A 42 14.99 -12.34 13.55
C ALA A 42 15.19 -12.27 15.08
N VAL A 43 14.80 -11.14 15.71
CA VAL A 43 14.85 -10.98 17.17
C VAL A 43 13.94 -12.01 17.84
N LEU A 44 12.69 -12.14 17.35
CA LEU A 44 11.76 -13.14 17.87
C LEU A 44 12.29 -14.56 17.73
N GLY A 45 12.68 -14.95 16.52
CA GLY A 45 13.15 -16.32 16.26
C GLY A 45 14.39 -16.68 17.08
N ARG A 46 15.32 -15.74 17.29
CA ARG A 46 16.57 -16.00 17.98
C ARG A 46 16.48 -15.93 19.51
N PHE A 47 15.68 -15.01 20.05
CA PHE A 47 15.66 -14.73 21.49
C PHE A 47 14.41 -15.25 22.21
N VAL A 48 13.28 -15.43 21.50
CA VAL A 48 12.04 -15.94 22.11
C VAL A 48 11.76 -17.37 21.66
N GLY A 49 12.12 -17.74 20.44
CA GLY A 49 12.02 -19.10 19.93
C GLY A 49 11.00 -19.28 18.80
N SER A 50 10.95 -20.50 18.26
CA SER A 50 10.14 -20.85 17.09
C SER A 50 8.62 -20.73 17.33
N HIS A 51 8.13 -21.03 18.54
CA HIS A 51 6.71 -20.88 18.88
C HIS A 51 6.24 -19.42 18.83
N ALA A 52 7.07 -18.49 19.26
CA ALA A 52 6.77 -17.04 19.16
C ALA A 52 6.75 -16.57 17.71
N LEU A 53 7.69 -17.06 16.90
CA LEU A 53 7.70 -16.75 15.46
C LEU A 53 6.46 -17.33 14.75
N ALA A 54 6.07 -18.56 15.10
CA ALA A 54 4.86 -19.20 14.59
C ALA A 54 3.59 -18.43 15.02
N ALA A 55 3.55 -17.96 16.27
CA ALA A 55 2.44 -17.16 16.79
C ALA A 55 2.24 -15.88 15.97
N ILE A 56 3.30 -15.11 15.71
CA ILE A 56 3.22 -13.88 14.88
C ILE A 56 2.89 -14.24 13.43
N GLY A 57 3.48 -15.30 12.88
CA GLY A 57 3.15 -15.79 11.55
C GLY A 57 1.66 -16.07 11.39
N ALA A 58 1.03 -16.70 12.38
CA ALA A 58 -0.42 -16.97 12.39
C ALA A 58 -1.27 -15.69 12.40
N THR A 59 -0.75 -14.58 12.97
CA THR A 59 -1.49 -13.30 13.01
C THR A 59 -1.40 -12.49 11.72
N THR A 60 -0.48 -12.82 10.80
CA THR A 60 -0.18 -12.01 9.62
C THR A 60 -1.41 -11.73 8.76
N SER A 61 -2.28 -12.71 8.56
CA SER A 61 -3.52 -12.53 7.78
C SER A 61 -4.49 -11.56 8.45
N THR A 62 -4.65 -11.66 9.77
CA THR A 62 -5.57 -10.80 10.54
C THR A 62 -5.05 -9.37 10.64
N THR A 63 -3.79 -9.20 11.00
CA THR A 63 -3.15 -7.88 11.08
C THR A 63 -3.08 -7.22 9.71
N GLY A 64 -2.81 -8.00 8.65
CA GLY A 64 -2.83 -7.56 7.27
C GLY A 64 -4.17 -7.00 6.82
N LEU A 65 -5.30 -7.64 7.17
CA LEU A 65 -6.64 -7.14 6.86
C LEU A 65 -6.92 -5.79 7.52
N ILE A 66 -6.55 -5.63 8.78
CA ILE A 66 -6.73 -4.37 9.53
C ILE A 66 -5.89 -3.25 8.90
N LEU A 67 -4.64 -3.55 8.59
CA LEU A 67 -3.72 -2.61 7.91
C LEU A 67 -4.24 -2.21 6.53
N LEU A 68 -4.84 -3.13 5.80
CA LEU A 68 -5.41 -2.90 4.48
C LEU A 68 -6.57 -1.88 4.53
N LEU A 69 -7.46 -1.98 5.52
CA LEU A 69 -8.53 -1.01 5.75
C LEU A 69 -7.97 0.37 6.06
N ALA A 70 -6.95 0.44 6.93
CA ALA A 70 -6.29 1.68 7.29
C ALA A 70 -5.60 2.34 6.09
N THR A 71 -4.89 1.58 5.26
CA THR A 71 -4.18 2.10 4.08
C THR A 71 -5.14 2.59 3.00
N GLY A 72 -6.31 1.97 2.84
CA GLY A 72 -7.37 2.42 1.95
C GLY A 72 -7.81 3.85 2.29
N VAL A 73 -8.15 4.08 3.56
CA VAL A 73 -8.63 5.39 4.03
C VAL A 73 -7.52 6.44 3.98
N THR A 74 -6.31 6.13 4.43
CA THR A 74 -5.20 7.09 4.41
C THR A 74 -4.74 7.44 2.99
N SER A 75 -4.88 6.52 2.03
CA SER A 75 -4.67 6.82 0.61
C SER A 75 -5.71 7.78 0.06
N ALA A 76 -6.99 7.64 0.45
CA ALA A 76 -8.04 8.57 0.08
C ALA A 76 -7.78 9.98 0.63
N VAL A 77 -7.29 10.09 1.88
CA VAL A 77 -6.83 11.37 2.46
C VAL A 77 -5.81 12.03 1.54
N SER A 78 -4.78 11.30 1.11
CA SER A 78 -3.74 11.85 0.23
C SER A 78 -4.31 12.35 -1.11
N ILE A 79 -5.24 11.62 -1.73
CA ILE A 79 -5.85 11.99 -3.01
C ILE A 79 -6.74 13.22 -2.84
N VAL A 80 -7.65 13.23 -1.87
CA VAL A 80 -8.59 14.35 -1.68
C VAL A 80 -7.85 15.63 -1.34
N LEU A 81 -6.89 15.55 -0.41
CA LEU A 81 -6.09 16.71 -0.03
C LEU A 81 -5.21 17.19 -1.18
N SER A 82 -4.62 16.31 -1.99
CA SER A 82 -3.82 16.73 -3.15
C SER A 82 -4.66 17.53 -4.15
N GLN A 83 -5.94 17.17 -4.35
CA GLN A 83 -6.87 17.94 -5.18
C GLN A 83 -7.11 19.34 -4.60
N TYR A 84 -7.33 19.47 -3.29
CA TYR A 84 -7.53 20.76 -2.65
C TYR A 84 -6.26 21.62 -2.65
N VAL A 85 -5.09 21.00 -2.45
CA VAL A 85 -3.79 21.67 -2.58
C VAL A 85 -3.58 22.20 -4.00
N GLY A 86 -3.87 21.39 -5.00
CA GLY A 86 -3.78 21.80 -6.39
C GLY A 86 -4.73 22.93 -6.77
N ALA A 87 -5.93 22.95 -6.16
CA ALA A 87 -6.92 24.03 -6.31
C ALA A 87 -6.54 25.32 -5.56
N ASN A 88 -5.45 25.33 -4.77
CA ASN A 88 -5.07 26.39 -3.83
C ASN A 88 -6.16 26.74 -2.80
N ASP A 89 -7.05 25.78 -2.49
CA ASP A 89 -8.15 25.94 -1.55
C ASP A 89 -7.68 25.57 -0.12
N THR A 90 -7.10 26.56 0.56
CA THR A 90 -6.55 26.41 1.92
C THR A 90 -7.61 26.04 2.96
N ASP A 91 -8.84 26.53 2.79
CA ASP A 91 -9.93 26.23 3.72
C ASP A 91 -10.31 24.76 3.63
N ARG A 92 -10.51 24.22 2.41
CA ARG A 92 -10.79 22.79 2.22
C ARG A 92 -9.59 21.90 2.61
N VAL A 93 -8.35 22.36 2.46
CA VAL A 93 -7.18 21.63 2.98
C VAL A 93 -7.26 21.51 4.51
N ARG A 94 -7.53 22.61 5.24
CA ARG A 94 -7.70 22.58 6.69
C ARG A 94 -8.84 21.66 7.12
N LYS A 95 -10.01 21.79 6.49
CA LYS A 95 -11.15 20.89 6.73
C LYS A 95 -10.82 19.43 6.48
N GLY A 96 -10.06 19.15 5.42
CA GLY A 96 -9.59 17.80 5.11
C GLY A 96 -8.60 17.25 6.14
N ILE A 97 -7.71 18.07 6.69
CA ILE A 97 -6.80 17.68 7.78
C ILE A 97 -7.60 17.32 9.04
N VAL A 98 -8.58 18.16 9.42
CA VAL A 98 -9.48 17.88 10.56
C VAL A 98 -10.28 16.61 10.34
N ALA A 99 -10.91 16.46 9.17
CA ALA A 99 -11.66 15.27 8.81
C ALA A 99 -10.79 14.00 8.88
N SER A 100 -9.54 14.07 8.38
CA SER A 100 -8.59 12.98 8.47
C SER A 100 -8.28 12.58 9.90
N GLY A 101 -8.10 13.56 10.81
CA GLY A 101 -7.88 13.32 12.24
C GLY A 101 -9.05 12.58 12.88
N TRP A 102 -10.28 13.05 12.67
CA TRP A 102 -11.48 12.42 13.21
C TRP A 102 -11.72 11.00 12.64
N ILE A 103 -11.55 10.82 11.33
CA ILE A 103 -11.68 9.50 10.69
C ILE A 103 -10.62 8.53 11.24
N THR A 104 -9.37 8.99 11.39
CA THR A 104 -8.29 8.19 11.95
C THR A 104 -8.57 7.78 13.39
N LEU A 105 -9.06 8.72 14.21
CA LEU A 105 -9.43 8.48 15.61
C LEU A 105 -10.58 7.45 15.69
N LEU A 106 -11.65 7.67 14.93
CA LEU A 106 -12.81 6.77 14.90
C LEU A 106 -12.43 5.36 14.46
N LEU A 107 -11.71 5.24 13.33
CA LEU A 107 -11.26 3.95 12.83
C LEU A 107 -10.29 3.26 13.80
N GLY A 108 -9.37 4.01 14.39
CA GLY A 108 -8.43 3.48 15.37
C GLY A 108 -9.14 2.89 16.59
N ILE A 109 -10.15 3.59 17.10
CA ILE A 109 -10.97 3.11 18.23
C ILE A 109 -11.82 1.90 17.82
N VAL A 110 -12.57 2.01 16.71
CA VAL A 110 -13.49 0.93 16.28
C VAL A 110 -12.72 -0.34 15.92
N LEU A 111 -11.67 -0.23 15.09
CA LEU A 111 -10.87 -1.40 14.70
C LEU A 111 -10.06 -1.93 15.88
N GLY A 112 -9.59 -1.06 16.78
CA GLY A 112 -8.92 -1.46 18.01
C GLY A 112 -9.83 -2.28 18.91
N LEU A 113 -11.05 -1.80 19.19
CA LEU A 113 -12.04 -2.54 19.98
C LEU A 113 -12.41 -3.88 19.33
N ILE A 114 -12.69 -3.87 18.02
CA ILE A 114 -12.97 -5.11 17.26
C ILE A 114 -11.80 -6.10 17.44
N SER A 115 -10.56 -5.62 17.29
CA SER A 115 -9.37 -6.47 17.39
C SER A 115 -9.21 -7.07 18.79
N VAL A 116 -9.50 -6.31 19.85
CA VAL A 116 -9.40 -6.81 21.22
C VAL A 116 -10.43 -7.92 21.49
N PHE A 117 -11.69 -7.71 21.10
CA PHE A 117 -12.77 -8.65 21.38
C PHE A 117 -12.83 -9.82 20.39
N ALA A 118 -12.50 -9.60 19.11
CA ALA A 118 -12.58 -10.61 18.07
C ALA A 118 -11.28 -11.42 17.89
N ALA A 119 -10.16 -11.06 18.55
CA ALA A 119 -8.88 -11.73 18.36
C ALA A 119 -8.98 -13.26 18.60
N ARG A 120 -9.50 -13.69 19.75
CA ARG A 120 -9.60 -15.12 20.08
C ARG A 120 -10.56 -15.87 19.15
N PRO A 121 -11.81 -15.43 18.91
CA PRO A 121 -12.71 -16.05 17.92
C PRO A 121 -12.10 -16.16 16.53
N LEU A 122 -11.37 -15.13 16.08
CA LEU A 122 -10.71 -15.14 14.76
C LEU A 122 -9.60 -16.18 14.69
N MET A 123 -8.74 -16.27 15.72
CA MET A 123 -7.67 -17.28 15.76
C MET A 123 -8.23 -18.71 15.83
N GLN A 124 -9.32 -18.93 16.56
CA GLN A 124 -10.02 -20.20 16.58
C GLN A 124 -10.62 -20.56 15.22
N LEU A 125 -11.25 -19.59 14.54
CA LEU A 125 -11.80 -19.75 13.19
C LEU A 125 -10.71 -20.13 12.17
N LEU A 126 -9.52 -19.55 12.34
CA LEU A 126 -8.33 -19.85 11.51
C LEU A 126 -7.65 -21.16 11.90
N LYS A 127 -8.18 -21.89 12.90
CA LYS A 127 -7.62 -23.15 13.42
C LYS A 127 -6.15 -23.00 13.83
N THR A 128 -5.83 -21.89 14.49
CA THR A 128 -4.48 -21.66 15.04
C THR A 128 -4.20 -22.72 16.11
N PRO A 129 -3.01 -23.37 16.09
CA PRO A 129 -2.64 -24.39 17.07
C PRO A 129 -2.73 -23.88 18.51
N GLU A 130 -3.15 -24.76 19.45
CA GLU A 130 -3.39 -24.38 20.85
C GLU A 130 -2.15 -23.89 21.56
N ASP A 131 -0.96 -24.38 21.19
CA ASP A 131 0.34 -24.02 21.76
C ASP A 131 0.78 -22.59 21.43
N VAL A 132 0.22 -21.95 20.37
CA VAL A 132 0.58 -20.59 19.94
C VAL A 132 -0.59 -19.61 19.97
N ILE A 133 -1.84 -20.08 20.17
CA ILE A 133 -3.05 -19.22 20.07
C ILE A 133 -3.03 -18.08 21.08
N ASP A 134 -2.64 -18.33 22.33
CA ASP A 134 -2.63 -17.30 23.37
C ASP A 134 -1.61 -16.20 23.08
N MET A 135 -0.44 -16.56 22.56
CA MET A 135 0.57 -15.58 22.09
C MET A 135 0.08 -14.79 20.89
N SER A 136 -0.62 -15.45 19.96
CA SER A 136 -1.20 -14.80 18.78
C SER A 136 -2.30 -13.80 19.16
N VAL A 137 -3.20 -14.19 20.06
CA VAL A 137 -4.27 -13.32 20.59
C VAL A 137 -3.68 -12.10 21.29
N LEU A 138 -2.70 -12.30 22.18
CA LEU A 138 -2.02 -11.23 22.89
C LEU A 138 -1.35 -10.24 21.92
N TYR A 139 -0.66 -10.75 20.89
CA TYR A 139 -0.04 -9.92 19.86
C TYR A 139 -1.07 -9.06 19.11
N ILE A 140 -2.18 -9.64 18.64
CA ILE A 140 -3.25 -8.91 17.95
C ILE A 140 -3.86 -7.86 18.88
N GLN A 141 -4.13 -8.20 20.14
CA GLN A 141 -4.72 -7.28 21.11
C GLN A 141 -3.84 -6.07 21.37
N ILE A 142 -2.52 -6.23 21.44
CA ILE A 142 -1.59 -5.13 21.65
C ILE A 142 -1.43 -4.33 20.34
N VAL A 143 -1.03 -4.97 19.23
CA VAL A 143 -0.68 -4.28 17.97
C VAL A 143 -1.91 -3.63 17.34
N CYS A 144 -3.01 -4.36 17.23
CA CYS A 144 -4.22 -3.85 16.59
C CYS A 144 -5.10 -3.08 17.58
N GLY A 145 -5.14 -3.47 18.85
CA GLY A 145 -5.84 -2.73 19.90
C GLY A 145 -5.30 -1.32 20.11
N CYS A 146 -3.99 -1.15 20.02
CA CYS A 146 -3.32 0.15 20.02
C CYS A 146 -3.01 0.68 18.62
N GLY A 147 -3.62 0.15 17.57
CA GLY A 147 -3.39 0.48 16.16
C GLY A 147 -3.63 1.94 15.78
N ILE A 148 -4.27 2.72 16.67
CA ILE A 148 -4.45 4.17 16.50
C ILE A 148 -3.13 4.91 16.27
N ALA A 149 -2.03 4.45 16.87
CA ALA A 149 -0.70 5.02 16.65
C ALA A 149 -0.23 4.85 15.22
N GLN A 150 -0.39 3.65 14.67
CA GLN A 150 -0.07 3.35 13.27
C GLN A 150 -0.97 4.13 12.30
N PHE A 151 -2.27 4.22 12.58
CA PHE A 151 -3.21 4.98 11.76
C PHE A 151 -2.90 6.47 11.78
N ALA A 152 -2.55 7.03 12.95
CA ALA A 152 -2.15 8.42 13.08
C ALA A 152 -0.87 8.74 12.30
N TYR A 153 0.15 7.86 12.38
CA TYR A 153 1.34 8.00 11.55
C TYR A 153 1.01 7.97 10.05
N ASN A 154 0.23 6.98 9.60
CA ASN A 154 -0.15 6.84 8.20
C ASN A 154 -0.98 8.04 7.69
N ALA A 155 -1.87 8.58 8.52
CA ALA A 155 -2.65 9.77 8.19
C ALA A 155 -1.75 11.01 8.07
N ALA A 156 -0.86 11.25 9.03
CA ALA A 156 0.09 12.36 8.99
C ALA A 156 1.02 12.26 7.77
N ALA A 157 1.54 11.06 7.49
CA ALA A 157 2.35 10.81 6.30
C ALA A 157 1.57 11.06 5.00
N SER A 158 0.28 10.69 4.94
CA SER A 158 -0.58 10.90 3.78
C SER A 158 -0.91 12.38 3.56
N ILE A 159 -1.12 13.14 4.64
CA ILE A 159 -1.29 14.60 4.59
C ILE A 159 -0.02 15.26 4.05
N LEU A 160 1.15 14.93 4.61
CA LEU A 160 2.43 15.48 4.15
C LEU A 160 2.69 15.16 2.67
N ARG A 161 2.42 13.94 2.24
CA ARG A 161 2.54 13.54 0.82
C ARG A 161 1.58 14.33 -0.07
N ALA A 162 0.34 14.57 0.36
CA ALA A 162 -0.62 15.41 -0.38
C ALA A 162 -0.12 16.84 -0.56
N LEU A 163 0.60 17.37 0.44
CA LEU A 163 1.27 18.68 0.40
C LEU A 163 2.54 18.69 -0.48
N GLY A 164 2.97 17.54 -1.02
CA GLY A 164 4.17 17.42 -1.82
C GLY A 164 5.45 17.11 -1.01
N ASP A 165 5.32 16.75 0.26
CA ASP A 165 6.44 16.42 1.14
C ASP A 165 6.54 14.91 1.37
N SER A 166 7.40 14.23 0.61
CA SER A 166 7.69 12.81 0.77
C SER A 166 8.91 12.53 1.66
N LYS A 167 9.73 13.57 1.94
CA LYS A 167 10.94 13.41 2.75
C LYS A 167 10.67 13.35 4.23
N THR A 168 9.77 14.20 4.72
CA THR A 168 9.44 14.25 6.16
C THR A 168 8.89 12.89 6.64
N PRO A 169 7.91 12.23 5.97
CA PRO A 169 7.49 10.88 6.35
C PRO A 169 8.62 9.84 6.33
N LEU A 170 9.56 9.93 5.38
CA LEU A 170 10.72 9.03 5.33
C LEU A 170 11.58 9.14 6.59
N TYR A 171 11.92 10.36 7.01
CA TYR A 171 12.75 10.55 8.21
C TYR A 171 12.11 9.94 9.46
N PHE A 172 10.78 10.07 9.60
CA PHE A 172 10.06 9.48 10.73
C PHE A 172 9.87 7.97 10.61
N LEU A 173 9.82 7.44 9.39
CA LEU A 173 9.84 5.99 9.18
C LEU A 173 11.19 5.39 9.58
N ILE A 174 12.31 6.03 9.20
CA ILE A 174 13.65 5.61 9.63
C ILE A 174 13.77 5.69 11.15
N LEU A 175 13.32 6.80 11.74
CA LEU A 175 13.31 6.94 13.21
C LEU A 175 12.49 5.83 13.87
N CYS A 176 11.29 5.56 13.36
CA CYS A 176 10.42 4.48 13.83
C CYS A 176 11.15 3.13 13.77
N SER A 177 11.81 2.84 12.66
CA SER A 177 12.55 1.57 12.47
C SER A 177 13.70 1.42 13.48
N ILE A 178 14.46 2.48 13.70
CA ILE A 178 15.58 2.47 14.68
C ILE A 178 15.01 2.31 16.10
N LEU A 179 14.00 3.09 16.47
CA LEU A 179 13.37 2.99 17.79
C LEU A 179 12.75 1.61 18.03
N ASN A 180 12.11 1.03 17.02
CA ASN A 180 11.53 -0.30 17.11
C ASN A 180 12.62 -1.35 17.43
N VAL A 181 13.73 -1.38 16.68
CA VAL A 181 14.83 -2.32 16.95
C VAL A 181 15.39 -2.15 18.38
N ILE A 182 15.58 -0.90 18.83
CA ILE A 182 16.09 -0.63 20.19
C ILE A 182 15.08 -1.11 21.23
N LEU A 183 13.80 -0.80 21.05
CA LEU A 183 12.74 -1.19 21.97
C LEU A 183 12.52 -2.71 21.97
N ASP A 184 12.66 -3.40 20.84
CA ASP A 184 12.61 -4.86 20.74
C ASP A 184 13.72 -5.49 21.60
N LEU A 185 14.97 -5.04 21.44
CA LEU A 185 16.09 -5.56 22.21
C LEU A 185 15.89 -5.32 23.71
N ILE A 186 15.42 -4.14 24.11
CA ILE A 186 15.14 -3.81 25.51
C ILE A 186 14.00 -4.69 26.05
N SER A 187 12.88 -4.79 25.32
CA SER A 187 11.68 -5.50 25.80
C SER A 187 11.88 -7.02 25.81
N VAL A 188 12.54 -7.56 24.78
CA VAL A 188 12.73 -9.01 24.63
C VAL A 188 13.89 -9.52 25.48
N ILE A 189 15.06 -8.86 25.38
CA ILE A 189 16.28 -9.31 26.05
C ILE A 189 16.36 -8.73 27.48
N GLY A 190 16.11 -7.44 27.64
CA GLY A 190 16.25 -6.76 28.95
C GLY A 190 15.10 -7.09 29.90
N LEU A 191 13.86 -7.08 29.41
CA LEU A 191 12.67 -7.27 30.24
C LEU A 191 12.02 -8.67 30.13
N ASN A 192 12.53 -9.54 29.26
CA ASN A 192 12.03 -10.91 29.02
C ASN A 192 10.52 -10.97 28.71
N MET A 193 9.97 -9.96 28.02
CA MET A 193 8.54 -9.85 27.71
C MET A 193 8.08 -10.76 26.56
N GLY A 194 8.97 -11.46 25.88
CA GLY A 194 8.63 -12.38 24.77
C GLY A 194 7.85 -11.70 23.65
N VAL A 195 6.75 -12.32 23.19
CA VAL A 195 5.90 -11.79 22.10
C VAL A 195 5.25 -10.45 22.47
N ALA A 196 4.85 -10.24 23.73
CA ALA A 196 4.31 -8.98 24.19
C ALA A 196 5.34 -7.83 24.08
N GLY A 197 6.63 -8.13 24.29
CA GLY A 197 7.71 -7.17 24.17
C GLY A 197 7.81 -6.59 22.75
N VAL A 198 7.82 -7.45 21.73
CA VAL A 198 7.81 -7.02 20.33
C VAL A 198 6.55 -6.23 19.96
N ALA A 199 5.40 -6.68 20.43
CA ALA A 199 4.15 -5.98 20.18
C ALA A 199 4.17 -4.55 20.77
N VAL A 200 4.64 -4.40 22.01
CA VAL A 200 4.78 -3.10 22.70
C VAL A 200 5.84 -2.21 22.02
N ALA A 201 6.96 -2.79 21.63
CA ALA A 201 8.03 -2.07 20.91
C ALA A 201 7.51 -1.52 19.56
N THR A 202 6.77 -2.34 18.80
CA THR A 202 6.14 -1.92 17.53
C THR A 202 5.16 -0.75 17.75
N VAL A 203 4.25 -0.87 18.69
CA VAL A 203 3.27 0.19 18.98
C VAL A 203 3.94 1.44 19.55
N GLY A 204 4.89 1.26 20.47
CA GLY A 204 5.62 2.37 21.10
C GLY A 204 6.43 3.19 20.10
N SER A 205 7.19 2.53 19.21
CA SER A 205 7.96 3.20 18.17
C SER A 205 7.06 3.96 17.18
N GLN A 206 5.92 3.37 16.82
CA GLN A 206 4.93 4.02 15.97
C GLN A 206 4.26 5.21 16.64
N ALA A 207 3.91 5.11 17.93
CA ALA A 207 3.30 6.20 18.69
C ALA A 207 4.24 7.41 18.82
N ILE A 208 5.51 7.16 19.16
CA ILE A 208 6.53 8.20 19.23
C ILE A 208 6.72 8.86 17.87
N SER A 209 6.86 8.06 16.81
CA SER A 209 7.05 8.57 15.44
C SER A 209 5.84 9.34 14.93
N ALA A 210 4.62 8.89 15.24
CA ALA A 210 3.39 9.59 14.92
C ALA A 210 3.32 10.95 15.62
N ALA A 211 3.59 10.98 16.93
CA ALA A 211 3.56 12.21 17.71
C ALA A 211 4.57 13.25 17.18
N ILE A 212 5.82 12.81 16.91
CA ILE A 212 6.85 13.71 16.39
C ILE A 212 6.51 14.15 14.96
N CYS A 213 6.00 13.26 14.10
CA CYS A 213 5.58 13.57 12.73
C CYS A 213 4.48 14.65 12.74
N ILE A 214 3.46 14.50 13.60
CA ILE A 214 2.37 15.46 13.76
C ILE A 214 2.91 16.80 14.28
N LEU A 215 3.77 16.81 15.29
CA LEU A 215 4.37 18.02 15.82
C LEU A 215 5.18 18.79 14.75
N VAL A 216 5.97 18.07 13.98
CA VAL A 216 6.75 18.67 12.87
C VAL A 216 5.82 19.18 11.77
N MET A 217 4.74 18.46 11.45
CA MET A 217 3.75 18.90 10.49
C MET A 217 3.12 20.24 10.93
N PHE A 218 2.75 20.38 12.20
CA PHE A 218 2.21 21.64 12.76
C PHE A 218 3.21 22.79 12.70
N ARG A 219 4.50 22.54 12.96
CA ARG A 219 5.54 23.56 12.89
C ARG A 219 5.89 23.97 11.46
N LYS A 220 5.90 23.00 10.55
CA LYS A 220 6.31 23.22 9.15
C LYS A 220 5.23 23.89 8.31
N TYR A 221 3.95 23.63 8.61
CA TYR A 221 2.79 24.09 7.85
C TYR A 221 1.77 24.82 8.72
N PRO A 222 2.16 25.86 9.50
CA PRO A 222 1.28 26.49 10.48
C PRO A 222 0.00 27.08 9.86
N ASP A 223 0.11 27.62 8.63
CA ASP A 223 -1.02 28.23 7.91
C ASP A 223 -2.09 27.22 7.48
N LEU A 224 -1.73 25.94 7.37
CA LEU A 224 -2.64 24.86 6.96
C LEU A 224 -3.19 24.09 8.15
N MET A 225 -2.64 24.30 9.34
CA MET A 225 -3.07 23.57 10.52
C MET A 225 -4.38 24.12 11.06
N PRO A 226 -5.24 23.24 11.59
CA PRO A 226 -6.51 23.65 12.19
C PRO A 226 -6.27 24.51 13.42
N LYS A 227 -7.06 25.58 13.54
CA LYS A 227 -7.13 26.39 14.75
C LYS A 227 -8.15 25.78 15.72
N ARG A 228 -8.05 26.07 17.02
CA ARG A 228 -8.94 25.48 18.05
C ARG A 228 -10.44 25.59 17.73
N HIS A 229 -10.86 26.71 17.13
CA HIS A 229 -12.27 26.94 16.75
C HIS A 229 -12.69 26.22 15.44
N THR A 230 -11.75 25.63 14.67
CA THR A 230 -12.02 24.93 13.42
C THR A 230 -11.87 23.40 13.53
N LEU A 231 -11.88 22.86 14.76
CA LEU A 231 -11.71 21.41 14.99
C LEU A 231 -12.98 20.58 14.71
N ARG A 232 -14.11 21.23 14.44
CA ARG A 232 -15.34 20.52 14.05
C ARG A 232 -15.18 19.89 12.65
N PRO A 233 -15.53 18.60 12.48
CA PRO A 233 -15.44 17.95 11.19
C PRO A 233 -16.45 18.56 10.21
N ASP A 234 -15.97 18.86 9.01
CA ASP A 234 -16.83 19.24 7.89
C ASP A 234 -17.40 17.94 7.28
N MET A 235 -18.72 17.73 7.43
CA MET A 235 -19.37 16.47 7.05
C MET A 235 -19.21 16.15 5.55
N PRO A 236 -19.40 17.08 4.60
CA PRO A 236 -19.18 16.83 3.18
C PRO A 236 -17.77 16.37 2.86
N VAL A 237 -16.76 16.98 3.44
CA VAL A 237 -15.36 16.60 3.24
C VAL A 237 -15.06 15.24 3.89
N SER A 238 -15.58 15.03 5.11
CA SER A 238 -15.42 13.76 5.83
C SER A 238 -16.06 12.58 5.07
N LEU A 239 -17.28 12.75 4.57
CA LEU A 239 -17.97 11.73 3.78
C LEU A 239 -17.25 11.46 2.45
N LYS A 240 -16.69 12.49 1.80
CA LYS A 240 -15.89 12.30 0.59
C LYS A 240 -14.65 11.45 0.86
N ILE A 241 -13.88 11.77 1.91
CA ILE A 241 -12.68 11.02 2.28
C ILE A 241 -13.05 9.59 2.68
N PHE A 242 -14.03 9.42 3.56
CA PHE A 242 -14.47 8.12 4.04
C PHE A 242 -15.03 7.24 2.90
N GLY A 243 -15.90 7.79 2.06
CA GLY A 243 -16.48 7.08 0.92
C GLY A 243 -15.43 6.61 -0.09
N MET A 244 -14.44 7.46 -0.42
CA MET A 244 -13.31 7.08 -1.26
C MET A 244 -12.44 6.03 -0.57
N GLY A 245 -12.18 6.18 0.72
CA GLY A 245 -11.39 5.24 1.52
C GLY A 245 -12.05 3.86 1.61
N ALA A 246 -13.35 3.83 1.87
CA ALA A 246 -14.13 2.59 1.90
C ALA A 246 -14.09 1.84 0.55
N GLN A 247 -14.23 2.58 -0.57
CA GLN A 247 -14.09 1.99 -1.90
C GLN A 247 -12.70 1.41 -2.15
N MET A 248 -11.64 2.12 -1.72
CA MET A 248 -10.26 1.62 -1.86
C MET A 248 -10.00 0.41 -0.96
N ALA A 249 -10.51 0.42 0.26
CA ALA A 249 -10.44 -0.73 1.16
C ALA A 249 -11.18 -1.94 0.59
N LEU A 250 -12.40 -1.73 0.07
CA LEU A 250 -13.19 -2.77 -0.59
C LEU A 250 -12.46 -3.34 -1.82
N GLN A 251 -11.85 -2.50 -2.65
CA GLN A 251 -11.02 -2.92 -3.77
C GLN A 251 -9.89 -3.87 -3.32
N SER A 252 -9.22 -3.51 -2.23
CA SER A 252 -8.12 -4.31 -1.70
C SER A 252 -8.61 -5.63 -1.09
N LEU A 253 -9.79 -5.65 -0.45
CA LEU A 253 -10.44 -6.88 0.01
C LEU A 253 -10.76 -7.82 -1.15
N PHE A 254 -11.33 -7.31 -2.25
CA PHE A 254 -11.58 -8.11 -3.46
C PHE A 254 -10.31 -8.74 -3.99
N LEU A 255 -9.22 -7.99 -4.08
CA LEU A 255 -7.92 -8.53 -4.54
C LEU A 255 -7.39 -9.63 -3.60
N SER A 256 -7.54 -9.45 -2.28
CA SER A 256 -7.11 -10.44 -1.29
C SER A 256 -7.92 -11.73 -1.38
N VAL A 257 -9.26 -11.63 -1.48
CA VAL A 257 -10.14 -12.80 -1.66
C VAL A 257 -9.81 -13.52 -2.97
N GLY A 258 -9.59 -12.77 -4.03
CA GLY A 258 -9.19 -13.35 -5.31
C GLY A 258 -7.87 -14.07 -5.27
N MET A 259 -6.90 -13.55 -4.52
CA MET A 259 -5.62 -14.23 -4.33
C MET A 259 -5.79 -15.54 -3.57
N MET A 260 -6.72 -15.61 -2.58
CA MET A 260 -7.06 -16.87 -1.90
C MET A 260 -7.63 -17.90 -2.86
N VAL A 261 -8.50 -17.50 -3.80
CA VAL A 261 -9.05 -18.39 -4.83
C VAL A 261 -7.96 -18.92 -5.75
N ILE A 262 -7.05 -18.06 -6.22
CA ILE A 262 -5.91 -18.46 -7.05
C ILE A 262 -5.01 -19.44 -6.29
N THR A 263 -4.70 -19.16 -5.02
CA THR A 263 -3.92 -20.06 -4.16
C THR A 263 -4.58 -21.43 -4.03
N ARG A 264 -5.91 -21.48 -3.89
CA ARG A 264 -6.66 -22.75 -3.86
C ARG A 264 -6.51 -23.55 -5.16
N VAL A 265 -6.53 -22.86 -6.31
CA VAL A 265 -6.29 -23.50 -7.62
C VAL A 265 -4.88 -24.09 -7.66
N ILE A 266 -3.86 -23.30 -7.27
CA ILE A 266 -2.46 -23.71 -7.27
C ILE A 266 -2.23 -24.90 -6.34
N ASN A 267 -2.86 -24.94 -5.17
CA ASN A 267 -2.79 -26.06 -4.22
C ASN A 267 -3.26 -27.40 -4.84
N GLY A 268 -4.13 -27.36 -5.83
CA GLY A 268 -4.57 -28.56 -6.57
C GLY A 268 -3.49 -29.19 -7.45
N TYR A 269 -2.37 -28.49 -7.72
CA TYR A 269 -1.28 -28.97 -8.58
C TYR A 269 -0.07 -29.54 -7.82
N GLY A 270 -0.17 -29.65 -6.51
CA GLY A 270 0.84 -30.29 -5.66
C GLY A 270 1.82 -29.33 -5.00
N SER A 271 2.55 -29.84 -4.03
CA SER A 271 3.43 -29.06 -3.15
C SER A 271 4.57 -28.35 -3.89
N ASN A 272 5.14 -28.97 -4.93
CA ASN A 272 6.23 -28.38 -5.70
C ASN A 272 5.79 -27.13 -6.48
N VAL A 273 4.56 -27.13 -7.03
CA VAL A 273 3.97 -25.97 -7.71
C VAL A 273 3.65 -24.85 -6.73
N VAL A 274 3.13 -25.21 -5.55
CA VAL A 274 2.87 -24.24 -4.47
C VAL A 274 4.17 -23.57 -3.99
N ALA A 275 5.21 -24.37 -3.76
CA ALA A 275 6.53 -23.86 -3.37
C ALA A 275 7.09 -22.92 -4.45
N ALA A 276 7.03 -23.31 -5.71
CA ALA A 276 7.49 -22.52 -6.84
C ALA A 276 6.73 -21.18 -6.97
N PHE A 277 5.40 -21.21 -6.82
CA PHE A 277 4.58 -19.99 -6.80
C PHE A 277 4.98 -19.05 -5.65
N THR A 278 5.27 -19.60 -4.49
CA THR A 278 5.69 -18.81 -3.31
C THR A 278 7.02 -18.10 -3.59
N VAL A 279 8.01 -18.86 -4.09
CA VAL A 279 9.32 -18.31 -4.46
C VAL A 279 9.18 -17.24 -5.54
N GLY A 280 8.46 -17.55 -6.62
CA GLY A 280 8.25 -16.63 -7.73
C GLY A 280 7.52 -15.35 -7.30
N SER A 281 6.51 -15.46 -6.43
CA SER A 281 5.77 -14.32 -5.89
C SER A 281 6.66 -13.43 -5.01
N ASN A 282 7.57 -14.00 -4.21
CA ASN A 282 8.52 -13.21 -3.42
C ASN A 282 9.45 -12.39 -4.33
N VAL A 283 9.94 -12.98 -5.41
CA VAL A 283 10.75 -12.26 -6.41
C VAL A 283 9.94 -11.16 -7.09
N GLN A 284 8.70 -11.47 -7.50
CA GLN A 284 7.81 -10.50 -8.14
C GLN A 284 7.48 -9.31 -7.22
N ASN A 285 7.35 -9.53 -5.90
CA ASN A 285 7.05 -8.47 -4.93
C ASN A 285 8.12 -7.38 -4.91
N LEU A 286 9.37 -7.67 -5.24
CA LEU A 286 10.42 -6.66 -5.38
C LEU A 286 10.08 -5.65 -6.50
N ALA A 287 9.61 -6.15 -7.65
CA ALA A 287 9.17 -5.28 -8.75
C ALA A 287 7.88 -4.52 -8.41
N VAL A 288 6.90 -5.19 -7.77
CA VAL A 288 5.66 -4.57 -7.32
C VAL A 288 5.93 -3.41 -6.37
N MET A 289 6.89 -3.55 -5.46
CA MET A 289 7.29 -2.50 -4.54
C MET A 289 7.78 -1.23 -5.26
N LEU A 290 8.55 -1.37 -6.33
CA LEU A 290 8.97 -0.25 -7.16
C LEU A 290 7.77 0.45 -7.80
N PHE A 291 6.91 -0.32 -8.49
CA PHE A 291 5.77 0.23 -9.22
C PHE A 291 4.73 0.85 -8.30
N SER A 292 4.46 0.26 -7.13
CA SER A 292 3.48 0.78 -6.16
C SER A 292 3.88 2.16 -5.62
N ASN A 293 5.16 2.35 -5.27
CA ASN A 293 5.65 3.63 -4.77
C ASN A 293 5.59 4.74 -5.82
N PHE A 294 6.02 4.44 -7.07
CA PHE A 294 5.87 5.38 -8.18
C PHE A 294 4.40 5.72 -8.43
N SER A 295 3.54 4.72 -8.45
CA SER A 295 2.11 4.88 -8.69
C SER A 295 1.43 5.71 -7.62
N PHE A 296 1.76 5.46 -6.35
CA PHE A 296 1.22 6.28 -5.26
C PHE A 296 1.65 7.75 -5.42
N GLY A 297 2.94 8.01 -5.69
CA GLY A 297 3.43 9.36 -5.94
C GLY A 297 2.74 10.01 -7.14
N PHE A 298 2.49 9.24 -8.21
CA PHE A 298 1.81 9.72 -9.40
C PHE A 298 0.34 10.06 -9.13
N SER A 299 -0.34 9.36 -8.24
CA SER A 299 -1.70 9.73 -7.84
C SER A 299 -1.77 11.12 -7.18
N VAL A 300 -0.75 11.49 -6.40
CA VAL A 300 -0.62 12.83 -5.81
C VAL A 300 -0.37 13.88 -6.89
N TYR A 301 0.54 13.60 -7.86
CA TYR A 301 0.78 14.45 -9.00
C TYR A 301 -0.50 14.72 -9.79
N VAL A 302 -1.22 13.66 -10.15
CA VAL A 302 -2.49 13.78 -10.87
C VAL A 302 -3.50 14.53 -10.02
N GLY A 303 -3.62 14.23 -8.72
CA GLY A 303 -4.53 14.91 -7.80
C GLY A 303 -4.30 16.41 -7.75
N GLN A 304 -3.06 16.88 -7.57
CA GLN A 304 -2.74 18.31 -7.57
C GLN A 304 -3.04 18.98 -8.92
N ASN A 305 -2.67 18.35 -10.05
CA ASN A 305 -2.93 18.91 -11.37
C ASN A 305 -4.43 18.86 -11.75
N PHE A 306 -5.16 17.86 -11.25
CA PHE A 306 -6.62 17.79 -11.39
C PHE A 306 -7.30 18.91 -10.60
N GLY A 307 -6.88 19.15 -9.36
CA GLY A 307 -7.35 20.28 -8.55
C GLY A 307 -7.05 21.64 -9.19
N ALA A 308 -5.86 21.77 -9.79
CA ALA A 308 -5.44 22.95 -10.56
C ALA A 308 -6.14 23.10 -11.92
N LYS A 309 -7.02 22.16 -12.29
CA LYS A 309 -7.74 22.12 -13.59
C LYS A 309 -6.80 22.09 -14.82
N ASN A 310 -5.58 21.56 -14.67
CA ASN A 310 -4.56 21.54 -15.72
C ASN A 310 -4.53 20.21 -16.46
N ALA A 311 -5.43 20.04 -17.45
CA ALA A 311 -5.55 18.81 -18.25
C ALA A 311 -4.28 18.49 -19.06
N GLU A 312 -3.64 19.51 -19.64
CA GLU A 312 -2.47 19.30 -20.50
C GLU A 312 -1.28 18.77 -19.68
N ARG A 313 -1.15 19.26 -18.45
CA ARG A 313 -0.11 18.79 -17.56
C ARG A 313 -0.32 17.35 -17.08
N ILE A 314 -1.58 16.93 -16.86
CA ILE A 314 -1.91 15.54 -16.58
C ILE A 314 -1.51 14.65 -17.76
N LYS A 315 -1.85 15.03 -19.01
CA LYS A 315 -1.47 14.27 -20.21
C LYS A 315 0.04 14.16 -20.36
N LEU A 316 0.75 15.29 -20.19
CA LEU A 316 2.21 15.31 -20.24
C LEU A 316 2.84 14.40 -19.19
N GLY A 317 2.33 14.44 -17.95
CA GLY A 317 2.76 13.57 -16.86
C GLY A 317 2.52 12.11 -17.18
N VAL A 318 1.31 11.73 -17.63
CA VAL A 318 1.00 10.35 -18.01
C VAL A 318 1.93 9.86 -19.10
N ARG A 319 2.18 10.66 -20.15
CA ARG A 319 3.10 10.28 -21.25
C ARG A 319 4.52 10.06 -20.77
N GLN A 320 5.05 10.97 -19.95
CA GLN A 320 6.43 10.88 -19.46
C GLN A 320 6.61 9.72 -18.49
N ILE A 321 5.64 9.54 -17.58
CA ILE A 321 5.72 8.45 -16.58
C ILE A 321 5.41 7.09 -17.20
N PHE A 322 4.59 7.02 -18.25
CA PHE A 322 4.41 5.79 -19.05
C PHE A 322 5.75 5.29 -19.62
N LEU A 323 6.55 6.19 -20.18
CA LEU A 323 7.88 5.84 -20.72
C LEU A 323 8.85 5.47 -19.58
N LEU A 324 8.85 6.24 -18.49
CA LEU A 324 9.71 5.96 -17.33
C LEU A 324 9.38 4.61 -16.69
N VAL A 325 8.11 4.35 -16.39
CA VAL A 325 7.66 3.09 -15.79
C VAL A 325 7.89 1.92 -16.75
N GLY A 326 7.62 2.12 -18.04
CA GLY A 326 7.94 1.12 -19.07
C GLY A 326 9.43 0.77 -19.10
N GLY A 327 10.31 1.78 -19.14
CA GLY A 327 11.76 1.57 -19.10
C GLY A 327 12.24 0.89 -17.81
N LEU A 328 11.75 1.34 -16.65
CA LEU A 328 12.06 0.71 -15.36
C LEU A 328 11.55 -0.75 -15.28
N SER A 329 10.37 -1.01 -15.85
CA SER A 329 9.80 -2.36 -15.88
C SER A 329 10.61 -3.30 -16.77
N ILE A 330 11.02 -2.83 -17.95
CA ILE A 330 11.90 -3.59 -18.84
C ILE A 330 13.25 -3.86 -18.16
N PHE A 331 13.84 -2.84 -17.54
CA PHE A 331 15.09 -2.98 -16.79
C PHE A 331 14.97 -3.99 -15.64
N ALA A 332 13.91 -3.88 -14.82
CA ALA A 332 13.63 -4.85 -13.75
C ALA A 332 13.40 -6.26 -14.30
N GLY A 333 12.68 -6.39 -15.43
CA GLY A 333 12.45 -7.67 -16.10
C GLY A 333 13.75 -8.29 -16.58
N VAL A 334 14.61 -7.52 -17.25
CA VAL A 334 15.93 -8.00 -17.73
C VAL A 334 16.81 -8.42 -16.55
N LEU A 335 16.89 -7.63 -15.47
CA LEU A 335 17.62 -8.02 -14.27
C LEU A 335 17.06 -9.31 -13.67
N THR A 336 15.75 -9.43 -13.59
CA THR A 336 15.09 -10.63 -13.07
C THR A 336 15.40 -11.85 -13.93
N LEU A 337 15.44 -11.71 -15.25
CA LEU A 337 15.80 -12.80 -16.18
C LEU A 337 17.27 -13.21 -16.01
N ILE A 338 18.19 -12.24 -15.95
CA ILE A 338 19.64 -12.51 -15.80
C ILE A 338 19.92 -13.20 -14.45
N PHE A 339 19.31 -12.70 -13.37
CA PHE A 339 19.57 -13.22 -12.03
C PHE A 339 18.54 -14.25 -11.55
N SER A 340 17.69 -14.77 -12.43
CA SER A 340 16.61 -15.70 -12.05
C SER A 340 17.10 -16.92 -11.27
N GLU A 341 18.19 -17.56 -11.70
CA GLU A 341 18.77 -18.72 -11.01
C GLU A 341 19.32 -18.36 -9.63
N LEU A 342 20.06 -17.24 -9.52
CA LEU A 342 20.54 -16.72 -8.25
C LEU A 342 19.38 -16.41 -7.30
N LEU A 343 18.33 -15.74 -7.78
CA LEU A 343 17.17 -15.40 -6.98
C LEU A 343 16.43 -16.63 -6.47
N VAL A 344 16.29 -17.68 -7.29
CA VAL A 344 15.68 -18.95 -6.88
C VAL A 344 16.56 -19.69 -5.88
N SER A 345 17.89 -19.71 -6.08
CA SER A 345 18.83 -20.38 -5.17
C SER A 345 18.87 -19.82 -3.75
N LEU A 346 18.38 -18.57 -3.55
CA LEU A 346 18.24 -18.00 -2.22
C LEU A 346 17.12 -18.64 -1.39
N TYR A 347 16.15 -19.29 -2.06
CA TYR A 347 14.95 -19.84 -1.42
C TYR A 347 14.87 -21.36 -1.49
N VAL A 348 15.49 -22.00 -2.49
CA VAL A 348 15.33 -23.42 -2.81
C VAL A 348 16.67 -24.15 -2.75
N LYS A 349 16.69 -25.33 -2.13
CA LYS A 349 17.89 -26.17 -2.05
C LYS A 349 18.22 -26.76 -3.41
N PRO A 350 19.51 -27.02 -3.75
CA PRO A 350 19.92 -27.53 -5.05
C PRO A 350 19.32 -28.91 -5.44
N ASN A 351 18.91 -29.69 -4.46
CA ASN A 351 18.31 -31.01 -4.68
C ASN A 351 16.80 -30.97 -5.04
N GLU A 352 16.14 -29.82 -4.93
CA GLU A 352 14.71 -29.66 -5.24
C GLU A 352 14.50 -29.20 -6.69
N THR A 353 14.94 -30.03 -7.65
CA THR A 353 15.02 -29.69 -9.08
C THR A 353 13.68 -29.28 -9.69
N GLU A 354 12.58 -29.95 -9.35
CA GLU A 354 11.24 -29.59 -9.86
C GLU A 354 10.77 -28.22 -9.39
N VAL A 355 11.00 -27.90 -8.09
CA VAL A 355 10.65 -26.57 -7.53
C VAL A 355 11.46 -25.48 -8.20
N ILE A 356 12.76 -25.72 -8.45
CA ILE A 356 13.63 -24.80 -9.17
C ILE A 356 13.10 -24.57 -10.58
N GLN A 357 12.76 -25.63 -11.32
CA GLN A 357 12.27 -25.54 -12.70
C GLN A 357 10.96 -24.73 -12.77
N TYR A 358 9.96 -25.05 -11.95
CA TYR A 358 8.69 -24.30 -11.91
C TYR A 358 8.87 -22.85 -11.45
N SER A 359 9.78 -22.59 -10.51
CA SER A 359 10.09 -21.23 -10.06
C SER A 359 10.71 -20.39 -11.17
N LEU A 360 11.68 -20.95 -11.90
CA LEU A 360 12.32 -20.29 -13.04
C LEU A 360 11.33 -20.02 -14.16
N GLU A 361 10.46 -21.00 -14.46
CA GLU A 361 9.41 -20.83 -15.46
C GLU A 361 8.46 -19.69 -15.08
N PHE A 362 7.95 -19.67 -13.83
CA PHE A 362 7.11 -18.59 -13.32
C PHE A 362 7.80 -17.23 -13.45
N ILE A 363 9.02 -17.11 -12.91
CA ILE A 363 9.75 -15.83 -12.88
C ILE A 363 10.03 -15.34 -14.30
N ARG A 364 10.45 -16.20 -15.20
CA ARG A 364 10.73 -15.85 -16.59
C ARG A 364 9.48 -15.35 -17.32
N ILE A 365 8.35 -16.03 -17.16
CA ILE A 365 7.07 -15.58 -17.73
C ILE A 365 6.69 -14.22 -17.16
N GLN A 366 6.68 -14.05 -15.82
CA GLN A 366 6.28 -12.80 -15.19
C GLN A 366 7.17 -11.63 -15.62
N ALA A 367 8.48 -11.82 -15.73
CA ALA A 367 9.44 -10.78 -16.08
C ALA A 367 9.16 -10.14 -17.44
N TRP A 368 8.75 -10.93 -18.45
CA TRP A 368 8.36 -10.41 -19.76
C TRP A 368 7.13 -9.49 -19.71
N PHE A 369 6.26 -9.68 -18.73
CA PHE A 369 5.02 -8.89 -18.58
C PHE A 369 5.11 -7.77 -17.53
N PHE A 370 6.26 -7.53 -16.93
CA PHE A 370 6.45 -6.41 -15.99
C PHE A 370 6.05 -5.04 -16.57
N PRO A 371 6.24 -4.72 -17.87
CA PRO A 371 5.72 -3.48 -18.43
C PRO A 371 4.20 -3.33 -18.27
N PHE A 372 3.43 -4.38 -18.52
CA PHE A 372 1.97 -4.35 -18.34
C PHE A 372 1.57 -4.21 -16.87
N LEU A 373 2.31 -4.86 -15.95
CA LEU A 373 2.15 -4.69 -14.52
C LEU A 373 2.43 -3.23 -14.12
N GLY A 374 3.51 -2.62 -14.59
CA GLY A 374 3.82 -1.22 -14.32
C GLY A 374 2.76 -0.25 -14.89
N TRP A 375 2.28 -0.51 -16.09
CA TRP A 375 1.27 0.35 -16.74
C TRP A 375 -0.11 0.24 -16.12
N ILE A 376 -0.56 -0.94 -15.67
CA ILE A 376 -1.82 -1.04 -14.92
C ILE A 376 -1.76 -0.25 -13.62
N TRP A 377 -0.62 -0.27 -12.89
CA TRP A 377 -0.41 0.54 -11.71
C TRP A 377 -0.44 2.04 -12.02
N LEU A 378 0.19 2.47 -13.11
CA LEU A 378 0.21 3.87 -13.56
C LEU A 378 -1.19 4.39 -13.89
N TYR A 379 -1.95 3.69 -14.73
CA TYR A 379 -3.29 4.13 -15.10
C TYR A 379 -4.27 4.05 -13.94
N ASN A 380 -4.11 3.06 -13.06
CA ASN A 380 -4.89 2.94 -11.83
C ASN A 380 -4.68 4.17 -10.93
N SER A 381 -3.42 4.58 -10.70
CA SER A 381 -3.10 5.77 -9.92
C SER A 381 -3.54 7.07 -10.61
N THR A 382 -3.51 7.12 -11.94
CA THR A 382 -4.05 8.24 -12.72
C THR A 382 -5.54 8.45 -12.44
N VAL A 383 -6.32 7.39 -12.55
CA VAL A 383 -7.77 7.42 -12.34
C VAL A 383 -8.12 7.70 -10.88
N LYS A 384 -7.38 7.11 -9.94
CA LYS A 384 -7.51 7.40 -8.49
C LYS A 384 -7.19 8.86 -8.18
N GLY A 385 -6.12 9.42 -8.74
CA GLY A 385 -5.76 10.84 -8.57
C GLY A 385 -6.85 11.79 -9.07
N MET A 386 -7.60 11.41 -10.11
CA MET A 386 -8.79 12.12 -10.58
C MET A 386 -10.02 11.93 -9.68
N GLY A 387 -9.94 11.10 -8.62
CA GLY A 387 -11.05 10.79 -7.72
C GLY A 387 -12.08 9.81 -8.29
N LYS A 388 -11.74 9.06 -9.34
CA LYS A 388 -12.65 8.11 -10.01
C LYS A 388 -12.37 6.65 -9.61
N ILE A 389 -12.53 6.37 -8.31
CA ILE A 389 -12.21 5.05 -7.74
C ILE A 389 -13.10 3.94 -8.32
N ASN A 390 -14.34 4.26 -8.70
CA ASN A 390 -15.22 3.27 -9.33
C ASN A 390 -14.61 2.64 -10.60
N ILE A 391 -13.90 3.42 -11.42
CA ILE A 391 -13.23 2.90 -12.61
C ILE A 391 -12.05 1.99 -12.22
N SER A 392 -11.31 2.39 -11.19
CA SER A 392 -10.27 1.56 -10.60
C SER A 392 -10.81 0.24 -10.05
N MET A 393 -12.00 0.23 -9.42
CA MET A 393 -12.68 -0.98 -8.97
C MET A 393 -13.06 -1.89 -10.14
N VAL A 394 -13.66 -1.33 -11.20
CA VAL A 394 -14.00 -2.10 -12.42
C VAL A 394 -12.75 -2.76 -13.00
N SER A 395 -11.64 -2.02 -13.10
CA SER A 395 -10.35 -2.57 -13.53
C SER A 395 -9.92 -3.76 -12.68
N SER A 396 -9.98 -3.62 -11.34
CA SER A 396 -9.59 -4.69 -10.43
C SER A 396 -10.50 -5.91 -10.51
N VAL A 397 -11.80 -5.72 -10.71
CA VAL A 397 -12.75 -6.82 -10.92
C VAL A 397 -12.44 -7.56 -12.23
N VAL A 398 -12.21 -6.83 -13.33
CA VAL A 398 -11.84 -7.43 -14.62
C VAL A 398 -10.52 -8.20 -14.50
N GLU A 399 -9.51 -7.58 -13.88
CA GLU A 399 -8.21 -8.22 -13.63
C GLU A 399 -8.37 -9.52 -12.84
N LEU A 400 -9.12 -9.46 -11.73
CA LEU A 400 -9.30 -10.61 -10.84
C LEU A 400 -10.11 -11.74 -11.49
N CYS A 401 -11.26 -11.42 -12.11
CA CYS A 401 -12.07 -12.40 -12.81
C CYS A 401 -11.29 -13.09 -13.94
N SER A 402 -10.49 -12.30 -14.67
CA SER A 402 -9.61 -12.83 -15.71
C SER A 402 -8.56 -13.77 -15.15
N LYS A 403 -7.88 -13.38 -14.06
CA LYS A 403 -6.86 -14.23 -13.40
C LYS A 403 -7.46 -15.55 -12.92
N ILE A 404 -8.61 -15.51 -12.24
CA ILE A 404 -9.30 -16.71 -11.75
C ILE A 404 -9.74 -17.58 -12.93
N GLY A 405 -10.45 -17.03 -13.91
CA GLY A 405 -10.94 -17.78 -15.07
C GLY A 405 -9.80 -18.41 -15.85
N LEU A 406 -8.72 -17.65 -16.11
CA LEU A 406 -7.57 -18.14 -16.85
C LEU A 406 -6.75 -19.16 -16.05
N SER A 407 -6.64 -19.03 -14.72
CA SER A 407 -5.97 -20.02 -13.89
C SER A 407 -6.68 -21.38 -13.85
N LEU A 408 -7.97 -21.42 -14.18
CA LEU A 408 -8.76 -22.64 -14.30
C LEU A 408 -8.75 -23.20 -15.75
N LEU A 409 -8.80 -22.30 -16.75
CA LEU A 409 -8.96 -22.70 -18.15
C LEU A 409 -7.64 -23.03 -18.84
N LEU A 410 -6.59 -22.18 -18.69
CA LEU A 410 -5.33 -22.38 -19.40
C LEU A 410 -4.61 -23.68 -19.05
N PRO A 411 -4.63 -24.15 -17.79
CA PRO A 411 -3.99 -25.41 -17.44
C PRO A 411 -4.55 -26.63 -18.17
N ILE A 412 -5.79 -26.56 -18.64
CA ILE A 412 -6.42 -27.64 -19.42
C ILE A 412 -5.65 -27.90 -20.73
N TRP A 413 -5.07 -26.84 -21.32
CA TRP A 413 -4.37 -26.92 -22.60
C TRP A 413 -2.84 -26.98 -22.51
N ILE A 414 -2.27 -26.25 -21.54
CA ILE A 414 -0.82 -26.05 -21.41
C ILE A 414 -0.25 -26.43 -20.04
N GLY A 415 -1.01 -27.20 -19.24
CA GLY A 415 -0.55 -27.68 -17.94
C GLY A 415 -0.28 -26.54 -16.94
N THR A 416 0.67 -26.76 -16.02
CA THR A 416 1.05 -25.80 -14.97
C THR A 416 1.49 -24.43 -15.51
N THR A 417 2.10 -24.38 -16.69
CA THR A 417 2.48 -23.15 -17.39
C THR A 417 1.29 -22.22 -17.59
N GLY A 418 0.08 -22.78 -17.80
CA GLY A 418 -1.15 -22.00 -17.93
C GLY A 418 -1.49 -21.17 -16.69
N ILE A 419 -1.15 -21.66 -15.49
CA ILE A 419 -1.35 -20.91 -14.25
C ILE A 419 -0.47 -19.66 -14.25
N TRP A 420 0.76 -19.77 -14.74
CA TRP A 420 1.72 -18.68 -14.78
C TRP A 420 1.33 -17.55 -15.73
N PHE A 421 0.64 -17.87 -16.84
CA PHE A 421 0.11 -16.88 -17.78
C PHE A 421 -1.16 -16.18 -17.30
N ALA A 422 -1.89 -16.73 -16.34
CA ALA A 422 -3.15 -16.15 -15.86
C ALA A 422 -2.99 -14.72 -15.31
N ALA A 423 -1.93 -14.47 -14.54
CA ALA A 423 -1.68 -13.15 -13.98
C ALA A 423 -1.26 -12.11 -15.03
N PRO A 424 -0.30 -12.37 -15.93
CA PRO A 424 0.05 -11.48 -17.04
C PRO A 424 -1.12 -11.09 -17.93
N ILE A 425 -1.92 -12.05 -18.37
CA ILE A 425 -3.10 -11.77 -19.19
C ILE A 425 -4.14 -10.95 -18.38
N GLY A 426 -4.27 -11.24 -17.08
CA GLY A 426 -5.09 -10.47 -16.17
C GLY A 426 -4.67 -8.99 -16.10
N TYR A 427 -3.37 -8.67 -16.12
CA TYR A 427 -2.88 -7.28 -16.18
C TYR A 427 -3.30 -6.59 -17.47
N ILE A 428 -3.18 -7.29 -18.61
CA ILE A 428 -3.55 -6.76 -19.94
C ILE A 428 -5.06 -6.49 -19.99
N LEU A 429 -5.89 -7.41 -19.51
CA LEU A 429 -7.34 -7.21 -19.51
C LEU A 429 -7.77 -6.15 -18.49
N GLY A 430 -7.15 -6.14 -17.31
CA GLY A 430 -7.44 -5.18 -16.26
C GLY A 430 -7.11 -3.72 -16.63
N ILE A 431 -6.12 -3.48 -17.50
CA ILE A 431 -5.78 -2.12 -17.93
C ILE A 431 -6.82 -1.53 -18.88
N ILE A 432 -7.59 -2.35 -19.60
CA ILE A 432 -8.52 -1.92 -20.65
C ILE A 432 -9.56 -0.91 -20.13
N PRO A 433 -10.29 -1.13 -19.03
CA PRO A 433 -11.25 -0.15 -18.51
C PRO A 433 -10.60 1.20 -18.17
N LEU A 434 -9.35 1.17 -17.67
CA LEU A 434 -8.60 2.39 -17.33
C LEU A 434 -8.23 3.18 -18.57
N LEU A 435 -7.77 2.50 -19.65
CA LEU A 435 -7.45 3.12 -20.93
C LEU A 435 -8.69 3.70 -21.58
N ILE A 436 -9.79 2.95 -21.63
CA ILE A 436 -11.07 3.43 -22.17
C ILE A 436 -11.49 4.71 -21.47
N TYR A 437 -11.45 4.74 -20.13
CA TYR A 437 -11.81 5.93 -19.37
C TYR A 437 -10.88 7.10 -19.66
N TYR A 438 -9.56 6.87 -19.62
CA TYR A 438 -8.55 7.91 -19.83
C TYR A 438 -8.65 8.53 -21.23
N TYR A 439 -8.70 7.70 -22.29
CA TYR A 439 -8.72 8.16 -23.69
C TYR A 439 -10.09 8.67 -24.13
N SER A 440 -11.21 8.26 -23.48
CA SER A 440 -12.53 8.84 -23.76
C SER A 440 -12.60 10.34 -23.48
N GLY A 441 -11.66 10.89 -22.73
CA GLY A 441 -11.64 12.31 -22.40
C GLY A 441 -12.76 12.76 -21.43
N ARG A 442 -13.61 11.86 -20.93
CA ARG A 442 -14.70 12.19 -20.00
C ARG A 442 -14.22 12.93 -18.76
N TRP A 443 -13.01 12.62 -18.28
CA TRP A 443 -12.42 13.30 -17.13
C TRP A 443 -12.10 14.78 -17.38
N LYS A 444 -11.89 15.21 -18.64
CA LYS A 444 -11.65 16.62 -18.99
C LYS A 444 -12.90 17.47 -18.76
N LYS A 445 -14.08 16.91 -19.02
CA LYS A 445 -15.36 17.60 -18.77
C LYS A 445 -15.54 17.95 -17.30
N LEU A 446 -14.94 17.16 -16.38
CA LEU A 446 -14.97 17.43 -14.94
C LEU A 446 -14.12 18.64 -14.55
N LEU A 447 -13.11 18.99 -15.33
CA LEU A 447 -12.25 20.16 -15.09
C LEU A 447 -12.92 21.47 -15.54
N THR A 448 -13.82 21.40 -16.52
CA THR A 448 -14.54 22.56 -17.07
C THR A 448 -15.87 22.80 -16.36
N ALA A 449 -16.40 21.82 -15.62
CA ALA A 449 -17.62 21.98 -14.87
C ALA A 449 -17.48 23.09 -13.81
N PRO A 450 -18.47 24.00 -13.66
CA PRO A 450 -18.50 24.94 -12.55
C PRO A 450 -18.46 24.16 -11.24
N ALA A 451 -17.79 24.69 -10.22
CA ALA A 451 -17.80 24.10 -8.90
C ALA A 451 -19.27 23.94 -8.45
N ALA A 452 -19.68 22.71 -8.15
CA ALA A 452 -21.02 22.49 -7.60
C ALA A 452 -21.19 23.40 -6.37
N GLU A 453 -22.18 24.27 -6.40
CA GLU A 453 -22.56 25.05 -5.22
C GLU A 453 -22.82 24.09 -4.06
N PRO A 454 -22.38 24.43 -2.85
CA PRO A 454 -22.73 23.61 -1.69
C PRO A 454 -24.27 23.58 -1.60
N ALA A 455 -24.82 22.37 -1.53
CA ALA A 455 -26.23 22.19 -1.29
C ALA A 455 -26.58 23.04 -0.05
N LYS A 456 -27.44 24.02 -0.25
CA LYS A 456 -27.99 24.83 0.85
C LYS A 456 -28.71 23.84 1.77
N ALA A 457 -28.15 23.67 2.99
CA ALA A 457 -28.79 22.93 4.06
C ALA A 457 -29.88 23.76 4.71
#